data_a13a19c2ac69b2e55ed63f74021ced88
#
_entry.id   a13a19c2ac69b2e55ed63f74021ced88
#
_cell.length_a   1.000
_cell.length_b   1.000
_cell.length_c   1.000
_cell.angle_alpha   90.00
_cell.angle_beta   90.00
_cell.angle_gamma   90.00
#
_symmetry.space_group_name_H-M   'P 1'
#
loop_
_entity.id
_entity.type
_entity.pdbx_description
1 polymer ?
#
loop_
_entity_poly.entity_id
_entity_poly.type
_entity_poly.pdbx_seq_one_letter_code
_entity_poly.pdbx_strand_id
1 'polypeptide(L)'
;MVKKQRLVVIGGVAAGASAAAKAKRTNPESEVILLERGPFISYGSCGMPALVAGMIPSADELIARDPQEFARRGVEVRTRHQVMEVGAENKRVLVAELTAGREYSLAYDDLVIAMGADAIRPKLPGLDLDGVFVLRTLSDGLAISEALRTHRPRSVAVIGAGYVGLLMAAAFRAHDLPVTVVEMAPQVMVNLDEDMSMLVLDEVRSHGVRVLLNDKLVRCEGRNRVEKVVTESEEIPADLVLLAIGVRPNTRLAQEAGVQLGAGGAIAVDKHMRTNVAGIYAAGDCAEAALQVTGEKVYIPLGTTANKQGRVAGANVAGMDCTFEGIAGTAATKVFGLEVARTGLTEREAVTKGFSVHTSRITAKDRSGYYPGASRLDVKLVIDAGSRRLLGGQLIGASGAVKRVDVLAAAIYAQMTVDDLTHFDYSYTPSAASVWDATLIAANVTSRCK
;
A
#
# COMPACT_ATOMS: atom_id res chain seq x y z
N MET A 1 40.98 -5.64 -17.90
CA MET A 1 39.62 -5.10 -17.95
C MET A 1 39.24 -4.76 -16.51
N VAL A 2 38.77 -3.52 -16.24
CA VAL A 2 38.29 -3.13 -14.94
C VAL A 2 37.05 -3.97 -14.67
N LYS A 3 36.97 -4.65 -13.52
CA LYS A 3 35.81 -5.47 -13.09
C LYS A 3 34.59 -4.53 -13.00
N LYS A 4 33.55 -4.81 -13.78
CA LYS A 4 32.28 -4.04 -13.68
C LYS A 4 31.63 -4.33 -12.33
N GLN A 5 31.17 -3.30 -11.65
CA GLN A 5 30.37 -3.42 -10.42
C GLN A 5 29.09 -4.21 -10.75
N ARG A 6 28.81 -5.29 -10.00
CA ARG A 6 27.59 -6.08 -10.13
C ARG A 6 26.62 -5.76 -9.03
N LEU A 7 25.47 -5.26 -9.42
CA LEU A 7 24.30 -5.08 -8.58
C LEU A 7 23.32 -6.24 -8.78
N VAL A 8 22.95 -6.90 -7.68
CA VAL A 8 21.82 -7.85 -7.66
C VAL A 8 20.65 -7.18 -6.94
N VAL A 9 19.45 -7.27 -7.52
CA VAL A 9 18.21 -6.76 -6.95
C VAL A 9 17.26 -7.93 -6.75
N ILE A 10 16.76 -8.15 -5.53
CA ILE A 10 15.82 -9.20 -5.19
C ILE A 10 14.41 -8.62 -5.10
N GLY A 11 13.52 -9.05 -5.99
CA GLY A 11 12.14 -8.58 -6.13
C GLY A 11 11.97 -7.57 -7.26
N GLY A 12 11.02 -7.84 -8.15
CA GLY A 12 10.90 -7.16 -9.45
C GLY A 12 9.70 -6.20 -9.60
N VAL A 13 8.96 -5.89 -8.50
CA VAL A 13 7.77 -5.05 -8.65
C VAL A 13 8.11 -3.55 -8.47
N ALA A 14 7.59 -2.86 -7.46
CA ALA A 14 7.72 -1.40 -7.36
C ALA A 14 9.16 -0.94 -7.01
N ALA A 15 9.65 -1.35 -5.84
CA ALA A 15 10.93 -0.87 -5.32
C ALA A 15 12.11 -1.43 -6.11
N GLY A 16 12.14 -2.74 -6.38
CA GLY A 16 13.26 -3.37 -7.08
C GLY A 16 13.36 -2.95 -8.54
N ALA A 17 12.24 -2.87 -9.28
CA ALA A 17 12.21 -2.35 -10.64
C ALA A 17 12.70 -0.90 -10.70
N SER A 18 12.31 -0.07 -9.72
CA SER A 18 12.77 1.32 -9.60
C SER A 18 14.26 1.41 -9.26
N ALA A 19 14.77 0.54 -8.37
CA ALA A 19 16.18 0.48 -7.97
C ALA A 19 17.06 0.06 -9.16
N ALA A 20 16.70 -1.04 -9.84
CA ALA A 20 17.44 -1.55 -10.99
C ALA A 20 17.52 -0.52 -12.13
N ALA A 21 16.38 0.08 -12.50
CA ALA A 21 16.31 1.10 -13.54
C ALA A 21 17.10 2.37 -13.17
N LYS A 22 17.05 2.80 -11.90
CA LYS A 22 17.79 3.98 -11.44
C LYS A 22 19.30 3.69 -11.38
N ALA A 23 19.72 2.56 -10.84
CA ALA A 23 21.12 2.19 -10.78
C ALA A 23 21.77 2.14 -12.18
N LYS A 24 21.14 1.44 -13.12
CA LYS A 24 21.63 1.33 -14.50
C LYS A 24 21.72 2.68 -15.22
N ARG A 25 20.73 3.55 -15.02
CA ARG A 25 20.76 4.90 -15.59
C ARG A 25 21.84 5.79 -14.98
N THR A 26 22.15 5.60 -13.68
CA THR A 26 23.18 6.39 -12.98
C THR A 26 24.58 5.88 -13.29
N ASN A 27 24.79 4.56 -13.35
CA ASN A 27 26.06 3.93 -13.76
C ASN A 27 25.80 2.96 -14.91
N PRO A 28 25.88 3.43 -16.19
CA PRO A 28 25.63 2.59 -17.35
C PRO A 28 26.59 1.39 -17.50
N GLU A 29 27.79 1.47 -16.92
CA GLU A 29 28.78 0.40 -16.98
C GLU A 29 28.52 -0.73 -16.00
N SER A 30 27.69 -0.53 -14.97
CA SER A 30 27.35 -1.57 -13.99
C SER A 30 26.60 -2.74 -14.64
N GLU A 31 26.84 -3.94 -14.15
CA GLU A 31 26.04 -5.12 -14.43
C GLU A 31 24.88 -5.14 -13.43
N VAL A 32 23.65 -5.03 -13.90
CA VAL A 32 22.44 -5.00 -13.04
C VAL A 32 21.58 -6.22 -13.35
N ILE A 33 21.37 -7.07 -12.33
CA ILE A 33 20.58 -8.30 -12.43
C ILE A 33 19.40 -8.19 -11.48
N LEU A 34 18.19 -8.32 -12.01
CA LEU A 34 16.92 -8.29 -11.26
C LEU A 34 16.35 -9.72 -11.18
N LEU A 35 16.23 -10.24 -9.97
CA LEU A 35 15.68 -11.57 -9.69
C LEU A 35 14.25 -11.44 -9.17
N GLU A 36 13.31 -12.14 -9.80
CA GLU A 36 11.91 -12.18 -9.39
C GLU A 36 11.42 -13.65 -9.35
N ARG A 37 10.82 -14.03 -8.20
CA ARG A 37 10.26 -15.39 -8.01
C ARG A 37 9.04 -15.65 -8.86
N GLY A 38 8.24 -14.60 -9.10
CA GLY A 38 7.03 -14.67 -9.90
C GLY A 38 7.29 -14.58 -11.41
N PRO A 39 6.25 -14.76 -12.22
CA PRO A 39 6.35 -14.61 -13.68
C PRO A 39 6.29 -13.14 -14.14
N PHE A 40 5.85 -12.21 -13.30
CA PHE A 40 5.58 -10.82 -13.65
C PHE A 40 6.48 -9.86 -12.89
N ILE A 41 6.92 -8.79 -13.56
CA ILE A 41 7.65 -7.68 -12.97
C ILE A 41 6.96 -6.35 -13.26
N SER A 42 7.31 -5.30 -12.52
CA SER A 42 6.97 -3.90 -12.81
C SER A 42 5.48 -3.68 -13.15
N TYR A 43 4.59 -4.25 -12.35
CA TYR A 43 3.15 -4.12 -12.53
C TYR A 43 2.50 -3.27 -11.42
N GLY A 44 1.36 -2.65 -11.75
CA GLY A 44 0.53 -1.87 -10.84
C GLY A 44 -0.36 -2.75 -9.96
N SER A 45 0.15 -3.21 -8.82
CA SER A 45 -0.61 -4.10 -7.91
C SER A 45 -1.94 -3.48 -7.43
N CYS A 46 -2.01 -2.15 -7.30
CA CYS A 46 -3.25 -1.46 -6.90
C CYS A 46 -4.36 -1.53 -7.97
N GLY A 47 -4.04 -1.91 -9.21
CA GLY A 47 -5.02 -2.13 -10.28
C GLY A 47 -5.69 -3.51 -10.25
N MET A 48 -5.19 -4.46 -9.44
CA MET A 48 -5.75 -5.81 -9.38
C MET A 48 -7.23 -5.87 -9.01
N PRO A 49 -7.76 -5.08 -8.06
CA PRO A 49 -9.21 -5.06 -7.82
C PRO A 49 -10.01 -4.64 -9.05
N ALA A 50 -9.51 -3.68 -9.84
CA ALA A 50 -10.16 -3.25 -11.09
C ALA A 50 -10.07 -4.33 -12.19
N LEU A 51 -8.98 -5.10 -12.24
CA LEU A 51 -8.86 -6.28 -13.10
C LEU A 51 -9.89 -7.35 -12.72
N VAL A 52 -10.01 -7.66 -11.43
CA VAL A 52 -11.00 -8.63 -10.92
C VAL A 52 -12.42 -8.15 -11.18
N ALA A 53 -12.68 -6.85 -11.06
CA ALA A 53 -13.99 -6.25 -11.37
C ALA A 53 -14.33 -6.25 -12.89
N GLY A 54 -13.38 -6.61 -13.78
CA GLY A 54 -13.54 -6.53 -15.22
C GLY A 54 -13.47 -5.10 -15.80
N MET A 55 -13.06 -4.11 -14.98
CA MET A 55 -12.86 -2.73 -15.41
C MET A 55 -11.57 -2.58 -16.23
N ILE A 56 -10.55 -3.36 -15.91
CA ILE A 56 -9.32 -3.51 -16.69
C ILE A 56 -9.41 -4.84 -17.42
N PRO A 57 -9.40 -4.84 -18.77
CA PRO A 57 -9.73 -6.02 -19.55
C PRO A 57 -8.63 -7.08 -19.56
N SER A 58 -7.37 -6.70 -19.35
CA SER A 58 -6.21 -7.60 -19.39
C SER A 58 -5.19 -7.28 -18.29
N ALA A 59 -4.56 -8.33 -17.76
CA ALA A 59 -3.44 -8.19 -16.84
C ALA A 59 -2.23 -7.47 -17.47
N ASP A 60 -2.08 -7.52 -18.79
CA ASP A 60 -1.01 -6.86 -19.51
C ASP A 60 -1.07 -5.33 -19.36
N GLU A 61 -2.28 -4.76 -19.21
CA GLU A 61 -2.44 -3.32 -18.96
C GLU A 61 -1.93 -2.88 -17.58
N LEU A 62 -1.77 -3.82 -16.65
CA LEU A 62 -1.16 -3.55 -15.36
C LEU A 62 0.37 -3.59 -15.41
N ILE A 63 0.98 -4.16 -16.46
CA ILE A 63 2.43 -4.28 -16.60
C ILE A 63 2.98 -2.96 -17.15
N ALA A 64 3.65 -2.20 -16.28
CA ALA A 64 4.25 -0.92 -16.68
C ALA A 64 5.47 -1.10 -17.59
N ARG A 65 6.22 -2.18 -17.38
CA ARG A 65 7.39 -2.56 -18.21
C ARG A 65 7.61 -4.06 -18.15
N ASP A 66 7.84 -4.64 -19.32
CA ASP A 66 8.17 -6.05 -19.46
C ASP A 66 9.70 -6.33 -19.33
N PRO A 67 10.12 -7.61 -19.21
CA PRO A 67 11.54 -7.96 -19.14
C PRO A 67 12.35 -7.51 -20.37
N GLN A 68 11.77 -7.46 -21.56
CA GLN A 68 12.45 -7.05 -22.78
C GLN A 68 12.76 -5.56 -22.76
N GLU A 69 11.86 -4.73 -22.24
CA GLU A 69 12.09 -3.31 -22.06
C GLU A 69 13.21 -3.02 -21.06
N PHE A 70 13.30 -3.80 -19.97
CA PHE A 70 14.44 -3.74 -19.06
C PHE A 70 15.75 -4.17 -19.72
N ALA A 71 15.74 -5.25 -20.50
CA ALA A 71 16.90 -5.73 -21.24
C ALA A 71 17.42 -4.68 -22.25
N ARG A 72 16.53 -4.02 -22.99
CA ARG A 72 16.91 -2.89 -23.89
C ARG A 72 17.58 -1.73 -23.15
N ARG A 73 17.30 -1.58 -21.86
CA ARG A 73 17.91 -0.58 -20.98
C ARG A 73 19.15 -1.10 -20.25
N GLY A 74 19.60 -2.32 -20.56
CA GLY A 74 20.80 -2.93 -20.01
C GLY A 74 20.64 -3.52 -18.61
N VAL A 75 19.41 -3.84 -18.19
CA VAL A 75 19.12 -4.59 -16.96
C VAL A 75 18.74 -6.01 -17.33
N GLU A 76 19.48 -6.98 -16.81
CA GLU A 76 19.14 -8.39 -16.94
C GLU A 76 18.03 -8.75 -15.98
N VAL A 77 16.90 -9.27 -16.47
CA VAL A 77 15.76 -9.70 -15.66
C VAL A 77 15.62 -11.21 -15.72
N ARG A 78 15.56 -11.85 -14.55
CA ARG A 78 15.31 -13.28 -14.41
C ARG A 78 14.02 -13.48 -13.61
N THR A 79 12.91 -13.72 -14.29
CA THR A 79 11.64 -14.13 -13.67
C THR A 79 11.66 -15.61 -13.35
N ARG A 80 10.83 -16.07 -12.39
CA ARG A 80 10.81 -17.45 -11.87
C ARG A 80 12.17 -17.88 -11.27
N HIS A 81 12.89 -16.90 -10.70
CA HIS A 81 14.16 -17.10 -10.02
C HIS A 81 14.02 -16.65 -8.57
N GLN A 82 13.98 -17.60 -7.66
CA GLN A 82 13.81 -17.34 -6.23
C GLN A 82 15.17 -17.35 -5.53
N VAL A 83 15.48 -16.26 -4.83
CA VAL A 83 16.62 -16.24 -3.93
C VAL A 83 16.28 -17.06 -2.68
N MET A 84 17.11 -18.03 -2.38
CA MET A 84 16.93 -18.96 -1.25
C MET A 84 17.78 -18.56 -0.05
N GLU A 85 18.96 -17.98 -0.29
CA GLU A 85 19.92 -17.57 0.73
C GLU A 85 20.68 -16.31 0.29
N VAL A 86 21.06 -15.50 1.27
CA VAL A 86 21.93 -14.33 1.10
C VAL A 86 23.17 -14.52 1.97
N GLY A 87 24.30 -14.80 1.35
CA GLY A 87 25.61 -14.87 2.01
C GLY A 87 26.26 -13.47 2.02
N ALA A 88 26.14 -12.76 3.12
CA ALA A 88 26.65 -11.40 3.27
C ALA A 88 28.19 -11.36 3.27
N GLU A 89 28.85 -12.29 3.96
CA GLU A 89 30.31 -12.35 4.08
C GLU A 89 31.00 -12.68 2.76
N ASN A 90 30.46 -13.66 2.03
CA ASN A 90 31.03 -14.11 0.74
C ASN A 90 30.45 -13.36 -0.46
N LYS A 91 29.53 -12.42 -0.23
CA LYS A 91 28.84 -11.60 -1.25
C LYS A 91 28.23 -12.45 -2.37
N ARG A 92 27.45 -13.47 -2.02
CA ARG A 92 26.77 -14.35 -2.95
C ARG A 92 25.33 -14.58 -2.53
N VAL A 93 24.47 -14.77 -3.52
CA VAL A 93 23.11 -15.27 -3.30
C VAL A 93 22.97 -16.68 -3.90
N LEU A 94 22.26 -17.56 -3.22
CA LEU A 94 21.82 -18.84 -3.75
C LEU A 94 20.46 -18.63 -4.43
N VAL A 95 20.35 -19.01 -5.68
CA VAL A 95 19.15 -18.78 -6.51
C VAL A 95 18.63 -20.11 -7.03
N ALA A 96 17.34 -20.38 -6.79
CA ALA A 96 16.61 -21.47 -7.42
C ALA A 96 15.92 -20.99 -8.70
N GLU A 97 16.25 -21.60 -9.83
CA GLU A 97 15.53 -21.43 -11.10
C GLU A 97 14.32 -22.36 -11.12
N LEU A 98 13.15 -21.83 -10.81
CA LEU A 98 11.93 -22.60 -10.57
C LEU A 98 11.44 -23.37 -11.81
N THR A 99 11.78 -22.92 -13.00
CA THR A 99 11.38 -23.56 -14.27
C THR A 99 12.24 -24.77 -14.60
N ALA A 100 13.55 -24.67 -14.33
CA ALA A 100 14.51 -25.75 -14.63
C ALA A 100 14.76 -26.68 -13.43
N GLY A 101 14.28 -26.32 -12.23
CA GLY A 101 14.48 -27.11 -11.01
C GLY A 101 15.94 -27.21 -10.56
N ARG A 102 16.77 -26.23 -10.90
CA ARG A 102 18.20 -26.18 -10.57
C ARG A 102 18.54 -24.98 -9.71
N GLU A 103 19.59 -25.12 -8.92
CA GLU A 103 20.14 -24.02 -8.12
C GLU A 103 21.50 -23.56 -8.66
N TYR A 104 21.79 -22.28 -8.46
CA TYR A 104 23.09 -21.71 -8.78
C TYR A 104 23.44 -20.57 -7.83
N SER A 105 24.73 -20.33 -7.68
CA SER A 105 25.24 -19.23 -6.87
C SER A 105 25.61 -18.03 -7.75
N LEU A 106 25.13 -16.83 -7.36
CA LEU A 106 25.39 -15.57 -8.06
C LEU A 106 26.14 -14.61 -7.13
N ALA A 107 27.32 -14.15 -7.55
CA ALA A 107 28.10 -13.17 -6.81
C ALA A 107 27.55 -11.75 -7.06
N TYR A 108 27.67 -10.89 -6.05
CA TYR A 108 27.34 -9.45 -6.14
C TYR A 108 28.44 -8.59 -5.53
N ASP A 109 28.56 -7.35 -5.94
CA ASP A 109 29.33 -6.34 -5.23
C ASP A 109 28.40 -5.57 -4.25
N ASP A 110 27.18 -5.27 -4.70
CA ASP A 110 26.10 -4.68 -3.91
C ASP A 110 24.77 -5.42 -4.13
N LEU A 111 23.91 -5.38 -3.11
CA LEU A 111 22.61 -6.06 -3.08
C LEU A 111 21.49 -5.10 -2.69
N VAL A 112 20.38 -5.11 -3.41
CA VAL A 112 19.13 -4.44 -2.99
C VAL A 112 18.07 -5.48 -2.66
N ILE A 113 17.61 -5.51 -1.41
CA ILE A 113 16.51 -6.34 -0.94
C ILE A 113 15.21 -5.57 -1.12
N ALA A 114 14.37 -6.01 -2.07
CA ALA A 114 13.09 -5.37 -2.41
C ALA A 114 11.96 -6.40 -2.50
N MET A 115 11.97 -7.37 -1.57
CA MET A 115 11.09 -8.54 -1.58
C MET A 115 9.64 -8.25 -1.19
N GLY A 116 9.32 -7.01 -0.82
CA GLY A 116 7.97 -6.59 -0.47
C GLY A 116 7.45 -7.26 0.82
N ALA A 117 6.17 -7.61 0.79
CA ALA A 117 5.46 -8.22 1.91
C ALA A 117 4.56 -9.35 1.42
N ASP A 118 4.26 -10.31 2.26
CA ASP A 118 3.28 -11.37 2.00
C ASP A 118 1.96 -11.07 2.72
N ALA A 119 0.84 -11.50 2.12
CA ALA A 119 -0.47 -11.44 2.77
C ALA A 119 -0.47 -12.35 4.00
N ILE A 120 -1.06 -11.87 5.08
CA ILE A 120 -1.22 -12.65 6.30
C ILE A 120 -2.23 -13.76 6.06
N ARG A 121 -1.81 -15.01 6.30
CA ARG A 121 -2.64 -16.21 6.29
C ARG A 121 -2.55 -16.83 7.68
N PRO A 122 -3.59 -16.68 8.54
CA PRO A 122 -3.55 -17.24 9.89
C PRO A 122 -3.62 -18.78 9.84
N LYS A 123 -3.13 -19.43 10.87
CA LYS A 123 -3.23 -20.90 10.98
C LYS A 123 -4.58 -21.27 11.56
N LEU A 124 -5.63 -21.21 10.74
CA LEU A 124 -6.99 -21.58 11.08
C LEU A 124 -7.46 -22.75 10.21
N PRO A 125 -8.36 -23.64 10.72
CA PRO A 125 -8.86 -24.77 9.93
C PRO A 125 -9.56 -24.31 8.65
N GLY A 126 -9.33 -25.03 7.55
CA GLY A 126 -10.01 -24.86 6.28
C GLY A 126 -9.52 -23.68 5.41
N LEU A 127 -8.43 -22.99 5.79
CA LEU A 127 -7.87 -21.93 4.95
C LEU A 127 -7.03 -22.44 3.78
N ASP A 128 -6.81 -23.72 3.71
CA ASP A 128 -6.18 -24.47 2.61
C ASP A 128 -7.17 -25.04 1.59
N LEU A 129 -8.48 -24.91 1.88
CA LEU A 129 -9.53 -25.31 0.93
C LEU A 129 -9.45 -24.50 -0.37
N ASP A 130 -9.80 -25.14 -1.49
CA ASP A 130 -10.00 -24.43 -2.76
C ASP A 130 -11.10 -23.36 -2.61
N GLY A 131 -10.91 -22.23 -3.29
CA GLY A 131 -11.81 -21.07 -3.14
C GLY A 131 -11.44 -20.10 -2.02
N VAL A 132 -10.38 -20.38 -1.23
CA VAL A 132 -9.83 -19.43 -0.25
C VAL A 132 -8.61 -18.72 -0.84
N PHE A 133 -8.72 -17.41 -1.04
CA PHE A 133 -7.73 -16.59 -1.73
C PHE A 133 -7.13 -15.51 -0.80
N VAL A 134 -5.97 -15.03 -1.21
CA VAL A 134 -5.38 -13.75 -0.81
C VAL A 134 -5.23 -12.89 -2.07
N LEU A 135 -4.98 -11.60 -1.93
CA LEU A 135 -4.67 -10.71 -3.06
C LEU A 135 -3.40 -9.92 -2.76
N ARG A 136 -2.28 -10.38 -3.29
CA ARG A 136 -0.97 -9.75 -3.11
C ARG A 136 -0.18 -9.62 -4.41
N THR A 137 -0.19 -10.65 -5.23
CA THR A 137 0.52 -10.72 -6.51
C THR A 137 -0.45 -10.69 -7.69
N LEU A 138 0.05 -10.34 -8.89
CA LEU A 138 -0.77 -10.37 -10.10
C LEU A 138 -1.30 -11.80 -10.38
N SER A 139 -0.54 -12.84 -10.01
CA SER A 139 -1.00 -14.22 -10.10
C SER A 139 -2.22 -14.50 -9.20
N ASP A 140 -2.29 -13.87 -8.01
CA ASP A 140 -3.48 -14.00 -7.15
C ASP A 140 -4.70 -13.34 -7.80
N GLY A 141 -4.53 -12.15 -8.38
CA GLY A 141 -5.60 -11.45 -9.10
C GLY A 141 -6.13 -12.27 -10.28
N LEU A 142 -5.23 -12.89 -11.06
CA LEU A 142 -5.60 -13.79 -12.16
C LEU A 142 -6.31 -15.04 -11.65
N ALA A 143 -5.85 -15.64 -10.56
CA ALA A 143 -6.50 -16.81 -9.97
C ALA A 143 -7.92 -16.51 -9.48
N ILE A 144 -8.15 -15.34 -8.85
CA ILE A 144 -9.48 -14.90 -8.44
C ILE A 144 -10.37 -14.67 -9.66
N SER A 145 -9.87 -13.97 -10.70
CA SER A 145 -10.63 -13.72 -11.93
C SER A 145 -11.00 -15.04 -12.63
N GLU A 146 -10.09 -16.00 -12.67
CA GLU A 146 -10.35 -17.34 -13.23
C GLU A 146 -11.40 -18.10 -12.40
N ALA A 147 -11.32 -18.03 -11.07
CA ALA A 147 -12.31 -18.65 -10.18
C ALA A 147 -13.72 -18.05 -10.40
N LEU A 148 -13.83 -16.74 -10.56
CA LEU A 148 -15.11 -16.09 -10.87
C LEU A 148 -15.70 -16.59 -12.19
N ARG A 149 -14.86 -16.76 -13.21
CA ARG A 149 -15.27 -17.19 -14.54
C ARG A 149 -15.68 -18.66 -14.60
N THR A 150 -14.90 -19.56 -13.96
CA THR A 150 -15.05 -21.02 -14.08
C THR A 150 -15.98 -21.60 -13.04
N HIS A 151 -15.88 -21.15 -11.80
CA HIS A 151 -16.65 -21.72 -10.70
C HIS A 151 -17.98 -21.01 -10.44
N ARG A 152 -18.13 -19.78 -10.91
CA ARG A 152 -19.36 -18.98 -10.77
C ARG A 152 -19.89 -19.00 -9.32
N PRO A 153 -19.10 -18.49 -8.35
CA PRO A 153 -19.52 -18.48 -6.96
C PRO A 153 -20.85 -17.73 -6.81
N ARG A 154 -21.68 -18.16 -5.86
CA ARG A 154 -22.97 -17.53 -5.58
C ARG A 154 -22.91 -16.53 -4.43
N SER A 155 -21.85 -16.60 -3.64
CA SER A 155 -21.62 -15.70 -2.51
C SER A 155 -20.12 -15.61 -2.17
N VAL A 156 -19.73 -14.47 -1.60
CA VAL A 156 -18.34 -14.18 -1.25
C VAL A 156 -18.28 -13.68 0.19
N ALA A 157 -17.32 -14.21 0.95
CA ALA A 157 -16.91 -13.65 2.23
C ALA A 157 -15.53 -12.96 2.09
N VAL A 158 -15.44 -11.73 2.54
CA VAL A 158 -14.19 -10.96 2.64
C VAL A 158 -13.82 -10.81 4.09
N ILE A 159 -12.65 -11.27 4.47
CA ILE A 159 -12.14 -11.22 5.84
C ILE A 159 -11.17 -10.05 5.95
N GLY A 160 -11.59 -9.00 6.67
CA GLY A 160 -10.89 -7.73 6.83
C GLY A 160 -11.51 -6.59 6.01
N ALA A 161 -11.78 -5.47 6.68
CA ALA A 161 -12.38 -4.26 6.11
C ALA A 161 -11.38 -3.11 5.92
N GLY A 162 -10.13 -3.44 5.59
CA GLY A 162 -9.10 -2.48 5.18
C GLY A 162 -9.19 -2.10 3.70
N TYR A 163 -8.16 -1.43 3.17
CA TYR A 163 -8.09 -1.00 1.76
C TYR A 163 -8.38 -2.12 0.77
N VAL A 164 -7.67 -3.24 0.88
CA VAL A 164 -7.80 -4.35 -0.07
C VAL A 164 -9.18 -5.01 0.06
N GLY A 165 -9.64 -5.23 1.30
CA GLY A 165 -10.93 -5.89 1.54
C GLY A 165 -12.10 -5.10 0.97
N LEU A 166 -12.16 -3.79 1.19
CA LEU A 166 -13.26 -2.96 0.69
C LEU A 166 -13.19 -2.74 -0.83
N LEU A 167 -11.99 -2.60 -1.41
CA LEU A 167 -11.82 -2.55 -2.87
C LEU A 167 -12.28 -3.85 -3.53
N MET A 168 -11.97 -4.99 -2.92
CA MET A 168 -12.40 -6.29 -3.43
C MET A 168 -13.88 -6.54 -3.19
N ALA A 169 -14.45 -6.07 -2.08
CA ALA A 169 -15.91 -6.11 -1.89
C ALA A 169 -16.62 -5.36 -3.02
N ALA A 170 -16.12 -4.17 -3.40
CA ALA A 170 -16.65 -3.44 -4.56
C ALA A 170 -16.44 -4.22 -5.88
N ALA A 171 -15.28 -4.85 -6.07
CA ALA A 171 -15.01 -5.66 -7.25
C ALA A 171 -15.95 -6.86 -7.36
N PHE A 172 -16.23 -7.58 -6.28
CA PHE A 172 -17.18 -8.69 -6.28
C PHE A 172 -18.63 -8.22 -6.49
N ARG A 173 -19.00 -7.06 -5.93
CA ARG A 173 -20.32 -6.45 -6.20
C ARG A 173 -20.51 -6.05 -7.66
N ALA A 174 -19.43 -5.70 -8.37
CA ALA A 174 -19.49 -5.45 -9.81
C ALA A 174 -19.86 -6.69 -10.64
N HIS A 175 -19.75 -7.89 -10.07
CA HIS A 175 -20.23 -9.16 -10.61
C HIS A 175 -21.61 -9.57 -10.06
N ASP A 176 -22.35 -8.66 -9.42
CA ASP A 176 -23.66 -8.89 -8.78
C ASP A 176 -23.65 -9.96 -7.67
N LEU A 177 -22.48 -10.28 -7.12
CA LEU A 177 -22.36 -11.29 -6.08
C LEU A 177 -22.81 -10.73 -4.72
N PRO A 178 -23.57 -11.49 -3.92
CA PRO A 178 -23.74 -11.21 -2.49
C PRO A 178 -22.39 -11.23 -1.78
N VAL A 179 -22.05 -10.14 -1.08
CA VAL A 179 -20.78 -9.99 -0.37
C VAL A 179 -21.05 -9.77 1.11
N THR A 180 -20.37 -10.56 1.96
CA THR A 180 -20.28 -10.31 3.40
C THR A 180 -18.84 -9.98 3.77
N VAL A 181 -18.62 -8.84 4.41
CA VAL A 181 -17.34 -8.43 4.98
C VAL A 181 -17.34 -8.72 6.47
N VAL A 182 -16.32 -9.42 6.96
CA VAL A 182 -16.12 -9.72 8.39
C VAL A 182 -14.89 -8.96 8.86
N GLU A 183 -15.06 -8.12 9.89
CA GLU A 183 -14.01 -7.30 10.47
C GLU A 183 -13.96 -7.48 11.98
N MET A 184 -12.79 -7.82 12.51
CA MET A 184 -12.59 -8.04 13.95
C MET A 184 -12.59 -6.73 14.76
N ALA A 185 -12.32 -5.61 14.12
CA ALA A 185 -12.34 -4.30 14.75
C ALA A 185 -13.76 -3.73 14.81
N PRO A 186 -14.01 -2.72 15.69
CA PRO A 186 -15.31 -2.07 15.79
C PRO A 186 -15.64 -1.16 14.61
N GLN A 187 -14.71 -0.94 13.67
CA GLN A 187 -14.88 -0.06 12.51
C GLN A 187 -14.20 -0.61 11.27
N VAL A 188 -14.66 -0.20 10.10
CA VAL A 188 -13.93 -0.40 8.84
C VAL A 188 -12.74 0.57 8.77
N MET A 189 -11.73 0.29 7.94
CA MET A 189 -10.58 1.18 7.73
C MET A 189 -10.02 1.74 9.06
N VAL A 190 -9.53 0.87 9.92
CA VAL A 190 -9.02 1.21 11.28
C VAL A 190 -7.93 2.30 11.32
N ASN A 191 -7.39 2.68 10.17
CA ASN A 191 -6.46 3.78 9.96
C ASN A 191 -7.16 5.15 9.72
N LEU A 192 -8.47 5.22 9.83
CA LEU A 192 -9.26 6.45 9.94
C LEU A 192 -9.72 6.64 11.40
N ASP A 193 -10.09 7.86 11.75
CA ASP A 193 -10.86 8.09 12.96
C ASP A 193 -12.29 7.54 12.80
N GLU A 194 -12.91 7.14 13.90
CA GLU A 194 -14.20 6.45 13.91
C GLU A 194 -15.30 7.22 13.17
N ASP A 195 -15.38 8.52 13.43
CA ASP A 195 -16.36 9.42 12.82
C ASP A 195 -16.20 9.57 11.29
N MET A 196 -14.98 9.41 10.78
CA MET A 196 -14.70 9.39 9.34
C MET A 196 -14.93 7.99 8.76
N SER A 197 -14.55 6.96 9.49
CA SER A 197 -14.78 5.55 9.11
C SER A 197 -16.26 5.22 8.91
N MET A 198 -17.14 5.81 9.72
CA MET A 198 -18.61 5.62 9.60
C MET A 198 -19.14 6.04 8.22
N LEU A 199 -18.59 7.09 7.61
CA LEU A 199 -18.99 7.51 6.26
C LEU A 199 -18.68 6.42 5.21
N VAL A 200 -17.57 5.71 5.39
CA VAL A 200 -17.19 4.60 4.52
C VAL A 200 -18.08 3.39 4.77
N LEU A 201 -18.40 3.09 6.03
CA LEU A 201 -19.29 1.99 6.40
C LEU A 201 -20.69 2.18 5.80
N ASP A 202 -21.24 3.40 5.88
CA ASP A 202 -22.54 3.74 5.32
C ASP A 202 -22.56 3.57 3.79
N GLU A 203 -21.51 4.01 3.11
CA GLU A 203 -21.35 3.81 1.66
C GLU A 203 -21.33 2.31 1.30
N VAL A 204 -20.52 1.53 1.99
CA VAL A 204 -20.39 0.08 1.75
C VAL A 204 -21.73 -0.63 1.94
N ARG A 205 -22.47 -0.30 2.98
CA ARG A 205 -23.81 -0.85 3.27
C ARG A 205 -24.84 -0.42 2.24
N SER A 206 -24.79 0.83 1.77
CA SER A 206 -25.73 1.36 0.77
C SER A 206 -25.62 0.63 -0.57
N HIS A 207 -24.46 0.01 -0.85
CA HIS A 207 -24.22 -0.83 -2.02
C HIS A 207 -24.56 -2.31 -1.81
N GLY A 208 -25.29 -2.65 -0.73
CA GLY A 208 -25.78 -3.99 -0.46
C GLY A 208 -24.72 -4.97 0.04
N VAL A 209 -23.61 -4.47 0.57
CA VAL A 209 -22.60 -5.29 1.25
C VAL A 209 -23.01 -5.46 2.71
N ARG A 210 -23.10 -6.70 3.16
CA ARG A 210 -23.29 -7.02 4.58
C ARG A 210 -21.95 -6.85 5.29
N VAL A 211 -21.92 -6.07 6.38
CA VAL A 211 -20.70 -5.82 7.15
C VAL A 211 -20.93 -6.23 8.60
N LEU A 212 -20.14 -7.20 9.07
CA LEU A 212 -20.06 -7.66 10.45
C LEU A 212 -18.80 -7.05 11.07
N LEU A 213 -18.99 -6.21 12.07
CA LEU A 213 -17.94 -5.61 12.88
C LEU A 213 -17.85 -6.33 14.24
N ASN A 214 -16.71 -6.24 14.91
CA ASN A 214 -16.42 -6.96 16.16
C ASN A 214 -16.62 -8.46 16.01
N ASP A 215 -16.37 -9.00 14.81
CA ASP A 215 -16.54 -10.42 14.55
C ASP A 215 -15.29 -11.01 13.91
N LYS A 216 -14.96 -12.22 14.29
CA LYS A 216 -13.67 -12.84 13.93
C LYS A 216 -13.89 -14.16 13.23
N LEU A 217 -13.10 -14.37 12.15
CA LEU A 217 -13.01 -15.66 11.50
C LEU A 217 -12.48 -16.72 12.46
N VAL A 218 -13.20 -17.84 12.58
CA VAL A 218 -12.80 -19.02 13.35
C VAL A 218 -12.25 -20.12 12.44
N ARG A 219 -12.97 -20.43 11.34
CA ARG A 219 -12.58 -21.44 10.37
C ARG A 219 -13.36 -21.30 9.07
N CYS A 220 -12.87 -21.95 8.02
CA CYS A 220 -13.64 -22.23 6.81
C CYS A 220 -14.04 -23.71 6.79
N GLU A 221 -15.20 -24.01 6.23
CA GLU A 221 -15.70 -25.39 6.10
C GLU A 221 -16.14 -25.67 4.67
N GLY A 222 -15.98 -26.94 4.27
CA GLY A 222 -16.33 -27.48 2.98
C GLY A 222 -15.65 -28.84 2.78
N ARG A 223 -15.96 -29.54 1.71
CA ARG A 223 -15.32 -30.83 1.41
C ARG A 223 -13.95 -30.65 0.75
N ASN A 224 -13.93 -30.25 -0.51
CA ASN A 224 -12.70 -29.95 -1.27
C ASN A 224 -12.57 -28.44 -1.48
N ARG A 225 -13.69 -27.73 -1.45
CA ARG A 225 -13.81 -26.31 -1.67
C ARG A 225 -14.54 -25.69 -0.51
N VAL A 226 -14.30 -24.41 -0.26
CA VAL A 226 -15.04 -23.65 0.75
C VAL A 226 -16.53 -23.57 0.39
N GLU A 227 -17.38 -23.83 1.38
CA GLU A 227 -18.84 -23.76 1.28
C GLU A 227 -19.41 -22.77 2.27
N LYS A 228 -18.69 -22.52 3.38
CA LYS A 228 -19.08 -21.52 4.40
C LYS A 228 -17.86 -21.06 5.21
N VAL A 229 -18.02 -19.87 5.77
CA VAL A 229 -17.17 -19.26 6.78
C VAL A 229 -17.88 -19.35 8.13
N VAL A 230 -17.15 -19.75 9.17
CA VAL A 230 -17.63 -19.73 10.56
C VAL A 230 -16.92 -18.63 11.31
N THR A 231 -17.66 -17.70 11.85
CA THR A 231 -17.17 -16.61 12.70
C THR A 231 -17.50 -16.89 14.18
N GLU A 232 -17.12 -15.98 15.06
CA GLU A 232 -17.51 -16.09 16.49
C GLU A 232 -19.02 -15.93 16.68
N SER A 233 -19.72 -15.21 15.80
CA SER A 233 -21.14 -14.91 15.94
C SER A 233 -22.06 -15.78 15.09
N GLU A 234 -21.63 -16.25 13.91
CA GLU A 234 -22.51 -16.93 12.97
C GLU A 234 -21.78 -17.77 11.89
N GLU A 235 -22.55 -18.54 11.14
CA GLU A 235 -22.10 -19.24 9.93
C GLU A 235 -22.57 -18.49 8.68
N ILE A 236 -21.64 -18.21 7.76
CA ILE A 236 -21.87 -17.41 6.55
C ILE A 236 -21.64 -18.29 5.33
N PRO A 237 -22.65 -18.58 4.51
CA PRO A 237 -22.44 -19.27 3.23
C PRO A 237 -21.49 -18.49 2.33
N ALA A 238 -20.47 -19.16 1.83
CA ALA A 238 -19.48 -18.53 0.94
C ALA A 238 -18.82 -19.57 0.03
N ASP A 239 -18.99 -19.41 -1.27
CA ASP A 239 -18.35 -20.24 -2.30
C ASP A 239 -16.94 -19.70 -2.67
N LEU A 240 -16.62 -18.48 -2.22
CA LEU A 240 -15.32 -17.83 -2.35
C LEU A 240 -15.02 -17.03 -1.08
N VAL A 241 -13.78 -17.14 -0.60
CA VAL A 241 -13.29 -16.39 0.57
C VAL A 241 -12.05 -15.60 0.19
N LEU A 242 -12.02 -14.32 0.52
CA LEU A 242 -10.83 -13.49 0.40
C LEU A 242 -10.29 -13.12 1.77
N LEU A 243 -9.04 -13.47 2.05
CA LEU A 243 -8.33 -13.04 3.24
C LEU A 243 -7.62 -11.71 2.95
N ALA A 244 -8.08 -10.62 3.58
CA ALA A 244 -7.58 -9.25 3.43
C ALA A 244 -7.21 -8.63 4.80
N ILE A 245 -6.61 -9.42 5.70
CA ILE A 245 -6.32 -9.08 7.10
C ILE A 245 -4.96 -8.42 7.31
N GLY A 246 -4.35 -7.92 6.25
CA GLY A 246 -3.07 -7.22 6.28
C GLY A 246 -1.91 -8.00 5.67
N VAL A 247 -0.71 -7.43 5.80
CA VAL A 247 0.53 -7.95 5.23
C VAL A 247 1.63 -8.01 6.28
N ARG A 248 2.61 -8.88 6.06
CA ARG A 248 3.84 -8.98 6.85
C ARG A 248 5.05 -8.76 5.93
N PRO A 249 6.04 -7.95 6.33
CA PRO A 249 7.22 -7.70 5.53
C PRO A 249 8.03 -8.98 5.32
N ASN A 250 8.57 -9.17 4.12
CA ASN A 250 9.41 -10.32 3.78
C ASN A 250 10.85 -10.03 4.20
N THR A 251 11.23 -10.48 5.39
CA THR A 251 12.51 -10.13 6.03
C THR A 251 13.38 -11.34 6.40
N ARG A 252 12.87 -12.57 6.24
CA ARG A 252 13.60 -13.79 6.63
C ARG A 252 15.01 -13.85 6.04
N LEU A 253 15.17 -13.70 4.74
CA LEU A 253 16.48 -13.75 4.08
C LEU A 253 17.43 -12.64 4.55
N ALA A 254 16.89 -11.45 4.81
CA ALA A 254 17.66 -10.34 5.34
C ALA A 254 18.15 -10.64 6.76
N GLN A 255 17.27 -11.17 7.62
CA GLN A 255 17.59 -11.51 9.00
C GLN A 255 18.63 -12.62 9.06
N GLU A 256 18.50 -13.68 8.24
CA GLU A 256 19.47 -14.76 8.11
C GLU A 256 20.84 -14.26 7.62
N ALA A 257 20.89 -13.18 6.84
CA ALA A 257 22.10 -12.49 6.41
C ALA A 257 22.69 -11.49 7.44
N GLY A 258 22.16 -11.44 8.66
CA GLY A 258 22.62 -10.54 9.73
C GLY A 258 22.09 -9.11 9.62
N VAL A 259 21.10 -8.85 8.74
CA VAL A 259 20.47 -7.54 8.62
C VAL A 259 19.50 -7.30 9.78
N GLN A 260 19.60 -6.15 10.41
CA GLN A 260 18.74 -5.77 11.53
C GLN A 260 17.32 -5.43 11.06
N LEU A 261 16.35 -5.79 11.90
CA LEU A 261 14.96 -5.43 11.72
C LEU A 261 14.59 -4.26 12.62
N GLY A 262 13.65 -3.44 12.17
CA GLY A 262 13.14 -2.25 12.86
C GLY A 262 11.63 -2.27 13.04
N ALA A 263 10.99 -1.16 12.75
CA ALA A 263 9.56 -0.95 12.97
C ALA A 263 8.69 -2.01 12.27
N GLY A 264 7.76 -2.60 13.03
CA GLY A 264 6.82 -3.61 12.50
C GLY A 264 7.49 -4.88 11.95
N GLY A 265 8.76 -5.15 12.31
CA GLY A 265 9.55 -6.27 11.79
C GLY A 265 10.07 -6.05 10.36
N ALA A 266 10.00 -4.83 9.83
CA ALA A 266 10.58 -4.46 8.55
C ALA A 266 12.11 -4.32 8.66
N ILE A 267 12.82 -4.34 7.53
CA ILE A 267 14.27 -4.14 7.49
C ILE A 267 14.60 -2.71 7.92
N ALA A 268 15.48 -2.57 8.91
CA ALA A 268 15.99 -1.28 9.37
C ALA A 268 16.90 -0.66 8.32
N VAL A 269 16.63 0.59 7.94
CA VAL A 269 17.42 1.33 6.95
C VAL A 269 17.69 2.76 7.42
N ASP A 270 18.83 3.31 6.99
CA ASP A 270 19.14 4.73 7.11
C ASP A 270 18.41 5.56 6.02
N LYS A 271 18.62 6.88 6.00
CA LYS A 271 18.05 7.75 4.99
C LYS A 271 18.57 7.50 3.56
N HIS A 272 19.69 6.80 3.43
CA HIS A 272 20.27 6.39 2.15
C HIS A 272 19.82 5.00 1.70
N MET A 273 18.88 4.38 2.42
CA MET A 273 18.40 3.01 2.24
C MET A 273 19.47 1.93 2.49
N ARG A 274 20.52 2.23 3.24
CA ARG A 274 21.55 1.29 3.65
C ARG A 274 21.07 0.51 4.88
N THR A 275 21.39 -0.77 4.91
CA THR A 275 21.23 -1.59 6.13
C THR A 275 22.48 -1.48 7.02
N ASN A 276 22.48 -2.16 8.16
CA ASN A 276 23.67 -2.32 9.00
C ASN A 276 24.76 -3.17 8.35
N VAL A 277 24.47 -3.91 7.27
CA VAL A 277 25.43 -4.77 6.55
C VAL A 277 25.93 -4.03 5.31
N ALA A 278 27.26 -3.81 5.26
CA ALA A 278 27.87 -3.05 4.16
C ALA A 278 27.61 -3.70 2.79
N GLY A 279 27.19 -2.88 1.82
CA GLY A 279 26.85 -3.32 0.47
C GLY A 279 25.46 -3.93 0.34
N ILE A 280 24.66 -3.95 1.42
CA ILE A 280 23.25 -4.38 1.39
C ILE A 280 22.33 -3.19 1.67
N TYR A 281 21.40 -2.97 0.76
CA TYR A 281 20.35 -1.95 0.80
C TYR A 281 18.99 -2.63 0.87
N ALA A 282 17.96 -1.93 1.39
CA ALA A 282 16.59 -2.43 1.35
C ALA A 282 15.61 -1.32 1.00
N ALA A 283 14.50 -1.69 0.30
CA ALA A 283 13.51 -0.72 -0.15
C ALA A 283 12.13 -1.36 -0.36
N GLY A 284 11.09 -0.58 -0.21
CA GLY A 284 9.69 -0.97 -0.43
C GLY A 284 9.07 -1.63 0.79
N ASP A 285 8.01 -2.44 0.56
CA ASP A 285 7.18 -3.01 1.62
C ASP A 285 7.92 -4.00 2.55
N CYS A 286 9.20 -4.28 2.33
CA CYS A 286 10.05 -5.01 3.28
C CYS A 286 10.89 -4.10 4.18
N ALA A 287 10.93 -2.79 3.93
CA ALA A 287 11.74 -1.81 4.66
C ALA A 287 10.89 -0.81 5.44
N GLU A 288 11.45 -0.29 6.53
CA GLU A 288 10.81 0.78 7.32
C GLU A 288 10.96 2.16 6.67
N ALA A 289 10.22 3.14 7.19
CA ALA A 289 10.33 4.55 6.79
C ALA A 289 10.28 5.46 8.03
N ALA A 290 10.85 6.67 7.93
CA ALA A 290 10.65 7.70 8.95
C ALA A 290 9.32 8.43 8.71
N LEU A 291 8.55 8.67 9.76
CA LEU A 291 7.30 9.45 9.72
C LEU A 291 7.62 10.93 9.92
N GLN A 292 7.23 11.78 8.96
CA GLN A 292 7.55 13.21 8.95
C GLN A 292 7.02 13.97 10.18
N VAL A 293 5.88 13.55 10.70
CA VAL A 293 5.24 14.23 11.84
C VAL A 293 6.05 14.06 13.13
N THR A 294 6.63 12.86 13.36
CA THR A 294 7.26 12.50 14.63
C THR A 294 8.75 12.19 14.51
N GLY A 295 9.25 11.94 13.31
CA GLY A 295 10.62 11.45 13.10
C GLY A 295 10.81 9.96 13.41
N GLU A 296 9.82 9.29 13.99
CA GLU A 296 9.89 7.88 14.35
C GLU A 296 9.91 6.96 13.13
N LYS A 297 10.55 5.81 13.29
CA LYS A 297 10.48 4.75 12.28
C LYS A 297 9.14 4.03 12.36
N VAL A 298 8.53 3.80 11.19
CA VAL A 298 7.21 3.17 11.05
C VAL A 298 7.23 2.14 9.92
N TYR A 299 6.30 1.21 9.98
CA TYR A 299 5.99 0.29 8.88
C TYR A 299 4.64 0.64 8.26
N ILE A 300 4.67 1.33 7.13
CA ILE A 300 3.48 1.70 6.35
C ILE A 300 3.76 1.36 4.88
N PRO A 301 3.39 0.15 4.42
CA PRO A 301 3.66 -0.32 3.06
C PRO A 301 2.78 0.41 2.05
N LEU A 302 3.40 1.27 1.21
CA LEU A 302 2.73 2.06 0.18
C LEU A 302 3.53 2.05 -1.12
N GLY A 303 2.86 1.90 -2.25
CA GLY A 303 3.51 1.86 -3.57
C GLY A 303 4.32 3.12 -3.91
N THR A 304 3.87 4.30 -3.48
CA THR A 304 4.61 5.57 -3.63
C THR A 304 5.90 5.58 -2.83
N THR A 305 5.87 5.08 -1.59
CA THR A 305 7.05 4.88 -0.74
C THR A 305 8.02 3.90 -1.37
N ALA A 306 7.52 2.74 -1.79
CA ALA A 306 8.33 1.69 -2.41
C ALA A 306 9.12 2.21 -3.64
N ASN A 307 8.46 2.94 -4.53
CA ASN A 307 9.11 3.51 -5.71
C ASN A 307 10.18 4.55 -5.35
N LYS A 308 9.91 5.44 -4.38
CA LYS A 308 10.87 6.46 -3.94
C LYS A 308 12.08 5.84 -3.25
N GLN A 309 11.86 4.92 -2.29
CA GLN A 309 12.93 4.18 -1.62
C GLN A 309 13.78 3.40 -2.62
N GLY A 310 13.16 2.68 -3.56
CA GLY A 310 13.87 1.96 -4.62
C GLY A 310 14.77 2.88 -5.45
N ARG A 311 14.28 4.07 -5.84
CA ARG A 311 15.10 5.05 -6.58
C ARG A 311 16.30 5.56 -5.77
N VAL A 312 16.11 5.81 -4.47
CA VAL A 312 17.20 6.23 -3.57
C VAL A 312 18.22 5.11 -3.41
N ALA A 313 17.79 3.87 -3.13
CA ALA A 313 18.69 2.72 -3.05
C ALA A 313 19.49 2.53 -4.34
N GLY A 314 18.83 2.52 -5.51
CA GLY A 314 19.50 2.36 -6.80
C GLY A 314 20.46 3.50 -7.15
N ALA A 315 20.17 4.74 -6.74
CA ALA A 315 21.07 5.87 -6.92
C ALA A 315 22.32 5.72 -6.06
N ASN A 316 22.16 5.34 -4.79
CA ASN A 316 23.27 5.24 -3.83
C ASN A 316 24.19 4.06 -4.14
N VAL A 317 23.64 2.92 -4.54
CA VAL A 317 24.44 1.79 -5.06
C VAL A 317 25.31 2.21 -6.24
N ALA A 318 24.80 3.09 -7.10
CA ALA A 318 25.53 3.59 -8.26
C ALA A 318 26.47 4.78 -7.96
N GLY A 319 26.74 5.07 -6.67
CA GLY A 319 27.72 6.05 -6.22
C GLY A 319 27.19 7.48 -6.03
N MET A 320 25.87 7.71 -6.09
CA MET A 320 25.27 9.00 -5.72
C MET A 320 25.12 9.11 -4.19
N ASP A 321 24.87 10.33 -3.72
CA ASP A 321 24.50 10.62 -2.34
C ASP A 321 23.05 11.18 -2.30
N CYS A 322 22.08 10.27 -2.34
CA CYS A 322 20.65 10.60 -2.32
C CYS A 322 20.02 10.20 -0.98
N THR A 323 19.06 10.99 -0.52
CA THR A 323 18.33 10.72 0.72
C THR A 323 16.83 10.50 0.47
N PHE A 324 16.24 9.66 1.31
CA PHE A 324 14.80 9.50 1.44
C PHE A 324 14.35 10.16 2.75
N GLU A 325 13.65 11.28 2.62
CA GLU A 325 13.29 12.12 3.77
C GLU A 325 12.13 11.57 4.62
N GLY A 326 11.62 10.39 4.28
CA GLY A 326 10.51 9.76 4.99
C GLY A 326 9.15 10.00 4.33
N ILE A 327 8.08 9.76 5.09
CA ILE A 327 6.69 9.78 4.62
C ILE A 327 5.78 10.57 5.56
N ALA A 328 4.75 11.20 5.00
CA ALA A 328 3.61 11.69 5.78
C ALA A 328 2.56 10.58 6.03
N GLY A 329 2.74 9.38 5.46
CA GLY A 329 1.75 8.31 5.52
C GLY A 329 0.50 8.60 4.69
N THR A 330 0.66 9.38 3.60
CA THR A 330 -0.44 9.75 2.71
C THR A 330 -0.93 8.54 1.93
N ALA A 331 -2.22 8.23 2.08
CA ALA A 331 -2.89 7.13 1.41
C ALA A 331 -4.26 7.57 0.91
N ALA A 332 -4.65 7.03 -0.25
CA ALA A 332 -5.96 7.28 -0.82
C ALA A 332 -6.50 6.02 -1.51
N THR A 333 -7.82 5.90 -1.54
CA THR A 333 -8.54 4.84 -2.24
C THR A 333 -9.89 5.35 -2.71
N LYS A 334 -10.56 4.55 -3.55
CA LYS A 334 -11.95 4.79 -3.92
C LYS A 334 -12.78 3.56 -3.58
N VAL A 335 -13.66 3.68 -2.60
CA VAL A 335 -14.57 2.62 -2.14
C VAL A 335 -15.96 2.92 -2.72
N PHE A 336 -16.42 2.13 -3.68
CA PHE A 336 -17.63 2.41 -4.47
C PHE A 336 -17.62 3.83 -5.04
N GLY A 337 -18.52 4.70 -4.59
CA GLY A 337 -18.64 6.09 -5.02
C GLY A 337 -17.73 7.06 -4.29
N LEU A 338 -17.13 6.67 -3.14
CA LEU A 338 -16.37 7.57 -2.29
C LEU A 338 -14.86 7.52 -2.52
N GLU A 339 -14.25 8.67 -2.73
CA GLU A 339 -12.83 8.92 -2.50
C GLU A 339 -12.58 9.00 -0.99
N VAL A 340 -11.63 8.22 -0.50
CA VAL A 340 -11.20 8.18 0.90
C VAL A 340 -9.72 8.48 0.93
N ALA A 341 -9.32 9.55 1.59
CA ALA A 341 -7.93 9.99 1.63
C ALA A 341 -7.51 10.40 3.05
N ARG A 342 -6.26 10.09 3.42
CA ARG A 342 -5.65 10.51 4.69
C ARG A 342 -4.19 10.87 4.51
N THR A 343 -3.68 11.70 5.43
CA THR A 343 -2.25 11.98 5.59
C THR A 343 -1.92 12.29 7.05
N GLY A 344 -0.69 12.09 7.47
CA GLY A 344 -0.27 12.30 8.85
C GLY A 344 -0.90 11.32 9.84
N LEU A 345 -1.15 11.79 11.04
CA LEU A 345 -1.72 11.03 12.15
C LEU A 345 -3.25 11.16 12.19
N THR A 346 -3.93 10.11 12.61
CA THR A 346 -5.30 10.22 13.13
C THR A 346 -5.29 10.90 14.51
N GLU A 347 -6.45 11.34 14.98
CA GLU A 347 -6.61 11.86 16.33
C GLU A 347 -6.11 10.85 17.36
N ARG A 348 -6.55 9.58 17.24
CA ARG A 348 -6.15 8.49 18.13
C ARG A 348 -4.63 8.25 18.10
N GLU A 349 -4.00 8.23 16.91
CA GLU A 349 -2.55 8.06 16.77
C GLU A 349 -1.80 9.22 17.41
N ALA A 350 -2.26 10.46 17.22
CA ALA A 350 -1.63 11.65 17.79
C ALA A 350 -1.71 11.66 19.32
N VAL A 351 -2.87 11.35 19.91
CA VAL A 351 -3.04 11.21 21.36
C VAL A 351 -2.14 10.11 21.91
N THR A 352 -2.09 8.94 21.26
CA THR A 352 -1.22 7.82 21.68
C THR A 352 0.26 8.20 21.67
N LYS A 353 0.66 9.12 20.77
CA LYS A 353 2.03 9.65 20.67
C LYS A 353 2.31 10.83 21.62
N GLY A 354 1.37 11.18 22.48
CA GLY A 354 1.54 12.19 23.52
C GLY A 354 1.27 13.64 23.06
N PHE A 355 0.72 13.86 21.89
CA PHE A 355 0.29 15.19 21.47
C PHE A 355 -0.96 15.63 22.23
N SER A 356 -1.02 16.92 22.57
CA SER A 356 -2.29 17.56 22.95
C SER A 356 -3.06 17.90 21.67
N VAL A 357 -4.16 17.20 21.42
CA VAL A 357 -4.82 17.25 20.13
C VAL A 357 -6.02 18.20 20.14
N HIS A 358 -6.13 19.01 19.11
CA HIS A 358 -7.33 19.71 18.72
C HIS A 358 -7.74 19.23 17.32
N THR A 359 -9.05 19.01 17.11
CA THR A 359 -9.56 18.59 15.80
C THR A 359 -10.55 19.59 15.23
N SER A 360 -10.57 19.71 13.91
CA SER A 360 -11.61 20.38 13.16
C SER A 360 -12.27 19.38 12.24
N ARG A 361 -13.58 19.26 12.31
CA ARG A 361 -14.36 18.48 11.34
C ARG A 361 -15.45 19.36 10.73
N ILE A 362 -15.48 19.36 9.41
CA ILE A 362 -16.50 20.10 8.64
C ILE A 362 -17.09 19.23 7.53
N THR A 363 -18.26 19.59 7.10
CA THR A 363 -18.85 19.11 5.85
C THR A 363 -19.00 20.30 4.90
N ALA A 364 -18.45 20.18 3.70
CA ALA A 364 -18.51 21.19 2.64
C ALA A 364 -18.97 20.55 1.33
N LYS A 365 -18.89 21.33 0.24
CA LYS A 365 -19.04 20.82 -1.13
C LYS A 365 -17.66 20.70 -1.79
N ASP A 366 -17.51 19.70 -2.67
CA ASP A 366 -16.32 19.49 -3.47
C ASP A 366 -16.03 20.61 -4.48
N ARG A 367 -17.08 21.35 -4.86
CA ARG A 367 -17.09 22.49 -5.81
C ARG A 367 -18.18 23.50 -5.43
N SER A 368 -18.35 24.55 -6.24
CA SER A 368 -19.40 25.55 -5.99
C SER A 368 -20.78 24.91 -5.90
N GLY A 369 -21.52 25.17 -4.82
CA GLY A 369 -22.77 24.48 -4.50
C GLY A 369 -23.88 24.62 -5.54
N TYR A 370 -23.82 25.67 -6.37
CA TYR A 370 -24.75 25.90 -7.49
C TYR A 370 -24.32 25.14 -8.78
N TYR A 371 -23.10 24.59 -8.82
CA TYR A 371 -22.61 23.93 -10.02
C TYR A 371 -23.15 22.47 -10.09
N PRO A 372 -23.61 22.03 -11.27
CA PRO A 372 -24.16 20.68 -11.43
C PRO A 372 -23.19 19.59 -10.95
N GLY A 373 -23.72 18.61 -10.23
CA GLY A 373 -22.93 17.50 -9.68
C GLY A 373 -22.10 17.86 -8.42
N ALA A 374 -22.31 19.03 -7.81
CA ALA A 374 -21.68 19.36 -6.53
C ALA A 374 -22.06 18.33 -5.46
N SER A 375 -21.06 17.71 -4.86
CA SER A 375 -21.22 16.62 -3.90
C SER A 375 -20.65 16.95 -2.53
N ARG A 376 -21.05 16.17 -1.54
CA ARG A 376 -20.56 16.30 -0.18
C ARG A 376 -19.07 15.92 -0.10
N LEU A 377 -18.31 16.70 0.69
CA LEU A 377 -16.92 16.45 1.05
C LEU A 377 -16.74 16.72 2.55
N ASP A 378 -16.45 15.68 3.31
CA ASP A 378 -16.10 15.75 4.73
C ASP A 378 -14.59 15.89 4.88
N VAL A 379 -14.17 16.82 5.72
CA VAL A 379 -12.76 17.13 6.02
C VAL A 379 -12.58 17.12 7.53
N LYS A 380 -11.59 16.35 8.02
CA LYS A 380 -11.14 16.39 9.40
C LYS A 380 -9.65 16.72 9.43
N LEU A 381 -9.26 17.72 10.23
CA LEU A 381 -7.87 18.10 10.52
C LEU A 381 -7.52 17.67 11.93
N VAL A 382 -6.29 17.18 12.12
CA VAL A 382 -5.68 16.84 13.41
C VAL A 382 -4.54 17.81 13.67
N ILE A 383 -4.58 18.51 14.77
CA ILE A 383 -3.75 19.68 15.05
C ILE A 383 -3.15 19.54 16.44
N ASP A 384 -1.85 19.85 16.61
CA ASP A 384 -1.26 20.00 17.94
C ASP A 384 -1.77 21.29 18.59
N ALA A 385 -2.44 21.16 19.72
CA ALA A 385 -3.07 22.28 20.40
C ALA A 385 -2.06 23.35 20.88
N GLY A 386 -0.83 22.92 21.20
CA GLY A 386 0.25 23.80 21.68
C GLY A 386 0.87 24.61 20.55
N SER A 387 1.48 23.93 19.61
CA SER A 387 2.20 24.54 18.48
C SER A 387 1.30 24.96 17.31
N ARG A 388 0.08 24.45 17.26
CA ARG A 388 -0.87 24.59 16.14
C ARG A 388 -0.42 23.96 14.81
N ARG A 389 0.65 23.14 14.87
CA ARG A 389 1.12 22.38 13.70
C ARG A 389 0.06 21.40 13.22
N LEU A 390 -0.07 21.27 11.91
CA LEU A 390 -0.87 20.22 11.28
C LEU A 390 -0.18 18.86 11.50
N LEU A 391 -0.86 17.96 12.22
CA LEU A 391 -0.40 16.62 12.48
C LEU A 391 -0.99 15.60 11.48
N GLY A 392 -2.18 15.88 10.96
CA GLY A 392 -2.84 14.98 10.03
C GLY A 392 -4.13 15.54 9.45
N GLY A 393 -4.68 14.80 8.49
CA GLY A 393 -5.97 15.12 7.91
C GLY A 393 -6.60 13.96 7.17
N GLN A 394 -7.93 13.94 7.15
CA GLN A 394 -8.77 12.93 6.53
C GLN A 394 -9.85 13.62 5.70
N LEU A 395 -10.03 13.14 4.47
CA LEU A 395 -11.00 13.68 3.53
C LEU A 395 -11.81 12.53 2.91
N ILE A 396 -13.13 12.66 2.93
CA ILE A 396 -14.03 11.65 2.36
C ILE A 396 -15.15 12.37 1.57
N GLY A 397 -15.35 11.95 0.33
CA GLY A 397 -16.40 12.50 -0.52
C GLY A 397 -16.46 11.82 -1.88
N ALA A 398 -17.47 12.11 -2.66
CA ALA A 398 -17.59 11.50 -4.00
C ALA A 398 -16.50 11.98 -4.97
N SER A 399 -15.91 13.15 -4.71
CA SER A 399 -14.89 13.76 -5.57
C SER A 399 -14.04 14.77 -4.78
N GLY A 400 -12.79 14.92 -5.20
CA GLY A 400 -11.88 15.97 -4.75
C GLY A 400 -11.16 15.73 -3.42
N ALA A 401 -11.39 14.58 -2.75
CA ALA A 401 -10.69 14.23 -1.52
C ALA A 401 -9.22 13.88 -1.79
N VAL A 402 -8.96 13.07 -2.84
CA VAL A 402 -7.62 12.56 -3.17
C VAL A 402 -6.64 13.67 -3.51
N LYS A 403 -7.07 14.71 -4.25
CA LYS A 403 -6.17 15.81 -4.61
C LYS A 403 -6.00 16.87 -3.51
N ARG A 404 -7.00 17.04 -2.67
CA ARG A 404 -6.88 17.96 -1.52
C ARG A 404 -5.99 17.40 -0.40
N VAL A 405 -5.94 16.07 -0.20
CA VAL A 405 -5.03 15.49 0.79
C VAL A 405 -3.55 15.76 0.46
N ASP A 406 -3.19 15.94 -0.82
CA ASP A 406 -1.84 16.30 -1.24
C ASP A 406 -1.41 17.68 -0.68
N VAL A 407 -2.36 18.64 -0.54
CA VAL A 407 -2.10 19.95 0.08
C VAL A 407 -1.76 19.79 1.56
N LEU A 408 -2.53 18.97 2.28
CA LEU A 408 -2.25 18.68 3.69
C LEU A 408 -0.92 17.91 3.87
N ALA A 409 -0.62 16.99 2.97
CA ALA A 409 0.67 16.29 2.98
C ALA A 409 1.84 17.28 2.78
N ALA A 410 1.72 18.21 1.83
CA ALA A 410 2.72 19.26 1.61
C ALA A 410 2.90 20.16 2.86
N ALA A 411 1.79 20.54 3.50
CA ALA A 411 1.83 21.31 4.74
C ALA A 411 2.53 20.57 5.88
N ILE A 412 2.31 19.24 6.01
CA ILE A 412 3.01 18.41 6.99
C ILE A 412 4.53 18.38 6.70
N TYR A 413 4.95 18.20 5.44
CA TYR A 413 6.36 18.23 5.06
C TYR A 413 7.00 19.60 5.35
N ALA A 414 6.27 20.68 5.13
CA ALA A 414 6.71 22.05 5.43
C ALA A 414 6.57 22.41 6.92
N GLN A 415 6.09 21.51 7.77
CA GLN A 415 5.84 21.72 9.21
C GLN A 415 4.91 22.90 9.52
N MET A 416 3.97 23.15 8.63
CA MET A 416 3.05 24.28 8.71
C MET A 416 2.03 24.15 9.83
N THR A 417 1.55 25.28 10.31
CA THR A 417 0.43 25.39 11.26
C THR A 417 -0.90 25.38 10.51
N VAL A 418 -1.99 25.18 11.23
CA VAL A 418 -3.33 25.34 10.68
C VAL A 418 -3.61 26.80 10.30
N ASP A 419 -2.96 27.76 10.98
CA ASP A 419 -3.10 29.20 10.66
C ASP A 419 -2.43 29.52 9.31
N ASP A 420 -1.29 28.89 8.98
CA ASP A 420 -0.67 29.05 7.66
C ASP A 420 -1.59 28.61 6.52
N LEU A 421 -2.37 27.53 6.73
CA LEU A 421 -3.33 27.06 5.72
C LEU A 421 -4.40 28.09 5.38
N THR A 422 -4.73 29.02 6.31
CA THR A 422 -5.72 30.06 6.06
C THR A 422 -5.22 31.16 5.10
N HIS A 423 -3.91 31.21 4.86
CA HIS A 423 -3.25 32.18 3.98
C HIS A 423 -2.89 31.63 2.60
N PHE A 424 -3.19 30.33 2.34
CA PHE A 424 -2.90 29.76 1.04
C PHE A 424 -3.75 30.38 -0.06
N ASP A 425 -3.14 30.61 -1.21
CA ASP A 425 -3.81 31.02 -2.43
C ASP A 425 -4.41 29.78 -3.13
N TYR A 426 -5.60 29.38 -2.68
CA TYR A 426 -6.32 28.24 -3.24
C TYR A 426 -6.87 28.57 -4.62
N SER A 427 -6.71 27.66 -5.57
CA SER A 427 -7.32 27.82 -6.89
C SER A 427 -8.84 27.72 -6.83
N TYR A 428 -9.50 28.53 -7.64
CA TYR A 428 -10.96 28.57 -7.76
C TYR A 428 -11.40 28.38 -9.21
N THR A 429 -12.35 27.46 -9.38
CA THR A 429 -13.23 27.43 -10.55
C THR A 429 -14.53 26.72 -10.15
N PRO A 430 -15.72 27.24 -10.54
CA PRO A 430 -17.01 26.70 -10.08
C PRO A 430 -17.19 25.20 -10.32
N SER A 431 -16.58 24.67 -11.39
CA SER A 431 -16.68 23.27 -11.80
C SER A 431 -15.82 22.31 -10.99
N ALA A 432 -14.78 22.77 -10.28
CA ALA A 432 -13.81 21.92 -9.60
C ALA A 432 -13.53 22.30 -8.15
N ALA A 433 -13.70 23.56 -7.79
CA ALA A 433 -13.48 24.06 -6.43
C ALA A 433 -14.45 25.22 -6.11
N SER A 434 -14.75 25.43 -4.84
CA SER A 434 -15.45 26.62 -4.36
C SER A 434 -14.45 27.74 -4.05
N VAL A 435 -14.90 29.00 -3.95
CA VAL A 435 -14.07 30.13 -3.51
C VAL A 435 -13.47 29.85 -2.13
N TRP A 436 -14.25 29.23 -1.25
CA TRP A 436 -13.79 28.75 0.05
C TRP A 436 -13.55 27.23 -0.10
N ASP A 437 -12.31 26.83 -0.35
CA ASP A 437 -11.96 25.42 -0.43
C ASP A 437 -12.29 24.70 0.88
N ALA A 438 -12.66 23.42 0.81
CA ALA A 438 -13.05 22.64 1.98
C ALA A 438 -11.92 22.55 3.02
N THR A 439 -10.65 22.46 2.59
CA THR A 439 -9.49 22.45 3.50
C THR A 439 -9.27 23.81 4.16
N LEU A 440 -9.50 24.89 3.42
CA LEU A 440 -9.49 26.26 3.95
C LEU A 440 -10.60 26.48 4.97
N ILE A 441 -11.82 26.01 4.69
CA ILE A 441 -12.93 26.10 5.67
C ILE A 441 -12.56 25.36 6.95
N ALA A 442 -12.02 24.14 6.84
CA ALA A 442 -11.61 23.35 7.99
C ALA A 442 -10.51 24.05 8.82
N ALA A 443 -9.57 24.72 8.16
CA ALA A 443 -8.55 25.52 8.83
C ALA A 443 -9.16 26.76 9.54
N ASN A 444 -10.03 27.50 8.85
CA ASN A 444 -10.66 28.71 9.40
C ASN A 444 -11.51 28.45 10.66
N VAL A 445 -12.16 27.27 10.77
CA VAL A 445 -12.94 26.90 11.96
C VAL A 445 -12.09 26.88 13.22
N THR A 446 -10.80 26.59 13.09
CA THR A 446 -9.85 26.50 14.22
C THR A 446 -8.91 27.68 14.30
N SER A 447 -8.89 28.57 13.31
CA SER A 447 -8.00 29.74 13.30
C SER A 447 -8.28 30.67 14.47
N ARG A 448 -7.22 31.29 15.02
CA ARG A 448 -7.32 32.33 16.04
C ARG A 448 -7.74 33.67 15.46
N CYS A 449 -7.57 33.86 14.16
CA CYS A 449 -8.06 35.02 13.43
C CYS A 449 -9.56 34.85 13.12
N LYS A 450 -10.43 35.11 14.10
CA LYS A 450 -11.88 35.22 13.91
C LYS A 450 -12.28 36.67 13.71
#